data_244286d35503dccb672bf086924f8232
#
_entry.id   244286d35503dccb672bf086924f8232
#
_cell.length_a   1.000
_cell.length_b   1.000
_cell.length_c   1.000
_cell.angle_alpha   90.00
_cell.angle_beta   90.00
_cell.angle_gamma   90.00
#
_symmetry.space_group_name_H-M   'P 1'
#
loop_
_entity.id
_entity.type
_entity.pdbx_description
1 polymer ?
#
loop_
_entity_poly.entity_id
_entity_poly.type
_entity_poly.pdbx_seq_one_letter_code
_entity_poly.pdbx_strand_id
1 'polypeptide(L)'
;MFEIRSPVITTIMTLYTHAESNVRKTWLLLFSFLIFIVALGWLFSYLLDNYIFLFLAVIVAFFQSFLSYWYSDKIVLAMTKAKEIAKKDNPDLYRIIENLCITAGLPLPKIYIIEEKQPNAFATGRNQNHAVIAVTSGLLEKLERPELEGVLSHELSHIGNKDMLLGTVIVILIGVVALISNWFFRISFWGGSRRNSRDSGIPILMILGVVSAVLAPIAATLIQLAVSRKREFLADASGALLTRYPEGLARALEKISADQNQMKIASTSTAHLFIASPFRGKQSRSWFAKLFMTHPPTEERIRALREMEI
;
A
#
# COMPACT_ATOMS: atom_id res chain seq x y z
N MET A 1 32.11 26.11 23.32
CA MET A 1 30.72 26.51 23.02
C MET A 1 30.04 25.28 22.41
N PHE A 2 29.45 24.41 23.26
CA PHE A 2 28.78 23.17 22.82
C PHE A 2 27.34 23.55 22.47
N GLU A 3 27.01 23.48 21.19
CA GLU A 3 25.65 23.63 20.68
C GLU A 3 24.85 22.38 21.06
N ILE A 4 24.08 22.45 22.15
CA ILE A 4 23.14 21.42 22.52
C ILE A 4 21.95 21.52 21.54
N ARG A 5 22.05 20.84 20.41
CA ARG A 5 20.89 20.60 19.55
C ARG A 5 19.96 19.65 20.29
N SER A 6 18.83 20.18 20.78
CA SER A 6 17.87 19.35 21.49
C SER A 6 17.38 18.22 20.57
N PRO A 7 17.35 16.96 21.02
CA PRO A 7 16.91 15.82 20.18
C PRO A 7 15.48 15.99 19.67
N VAL A 8 14.64 16.74 20.38
CA VAL A 8 13.25 17.06 19.98
C VAL A 8 13.18 17.88 18.70
N ILE A 9 14.04 18.90 18.53
CA ILE A 9 14.04 19.75 17.32
C ILE A 9 14.50 18.91 16.11
N THR A 10 15.50 18.06 16.27
CA THR A 10 15.98 17.17 15.19
C THR A 10 14.91 16.16 14.78
N THR A 11 14.13 15.62 15.73
CA THR A 11 13.03 14.68 15.45
C THR A 11 11.88 15.36 14.72
N ILE A 12 11.49 16.57 15.10
CA ILE A 12 10.42 17.34 14.43
C ILE A 12 10.83 17.69 12.99
N MET A 13 12.05 18.18 12.78
CA MET A 13 12.54 18.49 11.42
C MET A 13 12.55 17.26 10.52
N THR A 14 12.91 16.06 11.05
CA THR A 14 12.89 14.82 10.25
C THR A 14 11.48 14.38 9.87
N LEU A 15 10.48 14.54 10.73
CA LEU A 15 9.08 14.21 10.43
C LEU A 15 8.52 15.09 9.29
N TYR A 16 8.73 16.41 9.34
CA TYR A 16 8.28 17.31 8.28
C TYR A 16 8.97 17.04 6.95
N THR A 17 10.27 16.80 6.94
CA THR A 17 11.01 16.48 5.71
C THR A 17 10.59 15.14 5.11
N HIS A 18 10.19 14.16 5.92
CA HIS A 18 9.65 12.88 5.43
C HIS A 18 8.28 13.05 4.78
N ALA A 19 7.36 13.81 5.41
CA ALA A 19 6.03 14.06 4.86
C ALA A 19 6.10 14.80 3.51
N GLU A 20 6.94 15.82 3.38
CA GLU A 20 7.16 16.52 2.11
C GLU A 20 7.80 15.61 1.05
N SER A 21 8.76 14.79 1.44
CA SER A 21 9.39 13.80 0.54
C SER A 21 8.37 12.81 -0.01
N ASN A 22 7.43 12.34 0.81
CA ASN A 22 6.39 11.40 0.39
C ASN A 22 5.42 12.03 -0.61
N VAL A 23 5.01 13.27 -0.37
CA VAL A 23 4.17 14.03 -1.32
C VAL A 23 4.90 14.20 -2.66
N ARG A 24 6.17 14.61 -2.64
CA ARG A 24 6.97 14.78 -3.87
C ARG A 24 7.13 13.46 -4.62
N LYS A 25 7.40 12.35 -3.92
CA LYS A 25 7.50 11.01 -4.53
C LYS A 25 6.18 10.58 -5.17
N THR A 26 5.04 10.88 -4.54
CA THR A 26 3.73 10.56 -5.10
C THR A 26 3.50 11.28 -6.43
N TRP A 27 3.76 12.59 -6.49
CA TRP A 27 3.62 13.34 -7.73
C TRP A 27 4.59 12.89 -8.82
N LEU A 28 5.84 12.60 -8.45
CA LEU A 28 6.84 12.08 -9.38
C LEU A 28 6.42 10.71 -9.95
N LEU A 29 5.87 9.83 -9.11
CA LEU A 29 5.36 8.53 -9.56
C LEU A 29 4.16 8.69 -10.52
N LEU A 30 3.19 9.52 -10.18
CA LEU A 30 2.03 9.76 -11.04
C LEU A 30 2.45 10.28 -12.40
N PHE A 31 3.36 11.27 -12.43
CA PHE A 31 3.85 11.87 -13.66
C PHE A 31 4.70 10.89 -14.50
N SER A 32 5.61 10.15 -13.86
CA SER A 32 6.43 9.15 -14.53
C SER A 32 5.58 8.01 -15.11
N PHE A 33 4.54 7.60 -14.38
CA PHE A 33 3.64 6.55 -14.86
C PHE A 33 2.75 7.03 -16.01
N LEU A 34 2.30 8.28 -15.99
CA LEU A 34 1.59 8.91 -17.10
C LEU A 34 2.48 8.88 -18.38
N ILE A 35 3.72 9.34 -18.28
CA ILE A 35 4.67 9.31 -19.41
C ILE A 35 4.85 7.87 -19.90
N PHE A 36 5.01 6.92 -18.98
CA PHE A 36 5.19 5.51 -19.31
C PHE A 36 4.00 4.93 -20.10
N ILE A 37 2.76 5.18 -19.69
CA ILE A 37 1.57 4.69 -20.42
C ILE A 37 1.47 5.32 -21.80
N VAL A 38 1.76 6.63 -21.94
CA VAL A 38 1.77 7.31 -23.23
C VAL A 38 2.87 6.76 -24.14
N ALA A 39 4.09 6.54 -23.61
CA ALA A 39 5.20 5.94 -24.37
C ALA A 39 4.88 4.51 -24.83
N LEU A 40 4.21 3.72 -23.98
CA LEU A 40 3.74 2.40 -24.33
C LEU A 40 2.68 2.46 -25.46
N GLY A 41 1.74 3.38 -25.38
CA GLY A 41 0.74 3.63 -26.42
C GLY A 41 1.36 4.08 -27.73
N TRP A 42 2.39 4.92 -27.69
CA TRP A 42 3.16 5.31 -28.86
C TRP A 42 3.88 4.12 -29.50
N LEU A 43 4.52 3.28 -28.68
CA LEU A 43 5.18 2.05 -29.15
C LEU A 43 4.18 1.14 -29.87
N PHE A 44 3.00 0.91 -29.30
CA PHE A 44 1.97 0.09 -29.95
C PHE A 44 1.40 0.75 -31.20
N SER A 45 1.22 2.08 -31.19
CA SER A 45 0.83 2.84 -32.38
C SER A 45 1.82 2.60 -33.54
N TYR A 46 3.10 2.64 -33.24
CA TYR A 46 4.17 2.40 -34.21
C TYR A 46 4.20 0.93 -34.70
N LEU A 47 4.15 -0.04 -33.76
CA LEU A 47 4.26 -1.47 -34.11
C LEU A 47 3.04 -2.01 -34.87
N LEU A 48 1.85 -1.43 -34.62
CA LEU A 48 0.59 -1.88 -35.21
C LEU A 48 0.09 -0.95 -36.32
N ASP A 49 0.88 0.07 -36.68
CA ASP A 49 0.56 1.10 -37.68
C ASP A 49 -0.85 1.69 -37.52
N ASN A 50 -1.19 2.02 -36.25
CA ASN A 50 -2.53 2.52 -35.91
C ASN A 50 -2.50 3.50 -34.74
N TYR A 51 -2.76 4.79 -35.02
CA TYR A 51 -2.75 5.88 -34.03
C TYR A 51 -3.81 5.78 -32.93
N ILE A 52 -4.81 4.90 -33.08
CA ILE A 52 -5.84 4.70 -32.06
C ILE A 52 -5.24 4.28 -30.72
N PHE A 53 -4.15 3.49 -30.74
CA PHE A 53 -3.47 3.01 -29.53
C PHE A 53 -2.84 4.17 -28.74
N LEU A 54 -2.24 5.14 -29.42
CA LEU A 54 -1.71 6.33 -28.76
C LEU A 54 -2.83 7.18 -28.15
N PHE A 55 -3.90 7.40 -28.90
CA PHE A 55 -5.05 8.18 -28.43
C PHE A 55 -5.69 7.54 -27.20
N LEU A 56 -5.93 6.22 -27.22
CA LEU A 56 -6.45 5.48 -26.08
C LEU A 56 -5.50 5.51 -24.89
N ALA A 57 -4.18 5.38 -25.11
CA ALA A 57 -3.21 5.46 -24.04
C ALA A 57 -3.19 6.81 -23.34
N VAL A 58 -3.31 7.91 -24.07
CA VAL A 58 -3.41 9.27 -23.50
C VAL A 58 -4.66 9.39 -22.62
N ILE A 59 -5.82 8.94 -23.12
CA ILE A 59 -7.08 8.95 -22.35
C ILE A 59 -6.92 8.11 -21.08
N VAL A 60 -6.43 6.88 -21.20
CA VAL A 60 -6.24 5.96 -20.07
C VAL A 60 -5.27 6.57 -19.05
N ALA A 61 -4.13 7.12 -19.50
CA ALA A 61 -3.15 7.73 -18.63
C ALA A 61 -3.73 8.90 -17.82
N PHE A 62 -4.52 9.76 -18.45
CA PHE A 62 -5.17 10.87 -17.79
C PHE A 62 -6.19 10.41 -16.74
N PHE A 63 -7.13 9.55 -17.16
CA PHE A 63 -8.16 9.02 -16.26
C PHE A 63 -7.56 8.23 -15.10
N GLN A 64 -6.57 7.40 -15.36
CA GLN A 64 -5.90 6.61 -14.34
C GLN A 64 -5.19 7.51 -13.30
N SER A 65 -4.48 8.55 -13.74
CA SER A 65 -3.81 9.50 -12.84
C SER A 65 -4.84 10.25 -11.98
N PHE A 66 -5.95 10.68 -12.58
CA PHE A 66 -7.05 11.32 -11.88
C PHE A 66 -7.69 10.38 -10.85
N LEU A 67 -8.05 9.15 -11.25
CA LEU A 67 -8.65 8.15 -10.36
C LEU A 67 -7.70 7.76 -9.22
N SER A 68 -6.39 7.62 -9.52
CA SER A 68 -5.39 7.28 -8.51
C SER A 68 -5.29 8.33 -7.41
N TYR A 69 -5.45 9.59 -7.73
CA TYR A 69 -5.37 10.65 -6.73
C TYR A 69 -6.69 10.85 -5.97
N TRP A 70 -7.83 10.89 -6.69
CA TRP A 70 -9.10 11.29 -6.10
C TRP A 70 -9.92 10.16 -5.49
N TYR A 71 -9.76 8.93 -5.99
CA TYR A 71 -10.59 7.78 -5.63
C TYR A 71 -9.81 6.56 -5.14
N SER A 72 -8.52 6.72 -4.87
CA SER A 72 -7.66 5.61 -4.47
C SER A 72 -8.13 4.93 -3.17
N ASP A 73 -8.57 5.69 -2.18
CA ASP A 73 -9.16 5.19 -0.95
C ASP A 73 -10.37 4.29 -1.21
N LYS A 74 -11.32 4.78 -2.02
CA LYS A 74 -12.54 4.03 -2.38
C LYS A 74 -12.21 2.74 -3.16
N ILE A 75 -11.22 2.79 -4.04
CA ILE A 75 -10.79 1.62 -4.81
C ILE A 75 -10.19 0.58 -3.86
N VAL A 76 -9.31 0.98 -2.94
CA VAL A 76 -8.71 0.07 -1.95
C VAL A 76 -9.78 -0.53 -1.04
N LEU A 77 -10.72 0.29 -0.53
CA LEU A 77 -11.81 -0.19 0.31
C LEU A 77 -12.72 -1.19 -0.43
N ALA A 78 -13.00 -0.93 -1.71
CA ALA A 78 -13.77 -1.87 -2.53
C ALA A 78 -13.00 -3.18 -2.78
N MET A 79 -11.68 -3.12 -3.05
CA MET A 79 -10.84 -4.31 -3.24
C MET A 79 -10.75 -5.15 -1.97
N THR A 80 -10.71 -4.51 -0.81
CA THR A 80 -10.64 -5.17 0.51
C THR A 80 -12.01 -5.46 1.11
N LYS A 81 -13.10 -5.16 0.40
CA LYS A 81 -14.49 -5.35 0.87
C LYS A 81 -14.75 -4.73 2.26
N ALA A 82 -14.03 -3.66 2.58
CA ALA A 82 -14.15 -2.95 3.83
C ALA A 82 -15.53 -2.26 3.92
N LYS A 83 -16.17 -2.33 5.08
CA LYS A 83 -17.48 -1.72 5.35
C LYS A 83 -17.32 -0.62 6.37
N GLU A 84 -17.84 0.57 6.06
CA GLU A 84 -17.87 1.69 7.00
C GLU A 84 -18.77 1.34 8.18
N ILE A 85 -18.30 1.64 9.39
CA ILE A 85 -19.07 1.47 10.62
C ILE A 85 -19.33 2.83 11.25
N ALA A 86 -20.42 2.94 11.99
CA ALA A 86 -20.74 4.10 12.81
C ALA A 86 -20.31 3.88 14.27
N LYS A 87 -20.19 4.97 15.03
CA LYS A 87 -19.81 4.92 16.45
C LYS A 87 -20.70 3.98 17.30
N LYS A 88 -21.98 3.89 16.94
CA LYS A 88 -22.94 2.99 17.60
C LYS A 88 -22.64 1.50 17.37
N ASP A 89 -21.99 1.15 16.26
CA ASP A 89 -21.72 -0.24 15.88
C ASP A 89 -20.53 -0.83 16.66
N ASN A 90 -19.53 0.01 16.99
CA ASN A 90 -18.38 -0.36 17.84
C ASN A 90 -17.88 0.87 18.63
N PRO A 91 -18.53 1.21 19.77
CA PRO A 91 -18.20 2.39 20.56
C PRO A 91 -16.78 2.35 21.13
N ASP A 92 -16.26 1.18 21.47
CA ASP A 92 -14.95 1.03 22.09
C ASP A 92 -13.82 1.28 21.09
N LEU A 93 -13.93 0.74 19.88
CA LEU A 93 -12.99 1.03 18.80
C LEU A 93 -12.97 2.53 18.47
N TYR A 94 -14.15 3.16 18.39
CA TYR A 94 -14.25 4.60 18.16
C TYR A 94 -13.59 5.41 19.25
N ARG A 95 -13.78 5.09 20.53
CA ARG A 95 -13.15 5.78 21.65
C ARG A 95 -11.63 5.68 21.64
N ILE A 96 -11.10 4.49 21.29
CA ILE A 96 -9.65 4.31 21.18
C ILE A 96 -9.10 5.24 20.09
N ILE A 97 -9.68 5.23 18.90
CA ILE A 97 -9.20 6.05 17.78
C ILE A 97 -9.40 7.55 18.08
N GLU A 98 -10.53 7.97 18.65
CA GLU A 98 -10.77 9.36 19.05
C GLU A 98 -9.69 9.86 20.02
N ASN A 99 -9.38 9.08 21.07
CA ASN A 99 -8.36 9.44 22.05
C ASN A 99 -6.97 9.57 21.43
N LEU A 100 -6.61 8.62 20.57
CA LEU A 100 -5.33 8.64 19.85
C LEU A 100 -5.26 9.83 18.88
N CYS A 101 -6.35 10.17 18.19
CA CYS A 101 -6.42 11.35 17.32
C CYS A 101 -6.26 12.65 18.09
N ILE A 102 -6.91 12.80 19.26
CA ILE A 102 -6.74 13.96 20.13
C ILE A 102 -5.28 14.11 20.54
N THR A 103 -4.66 13.01 20.96
CA THR A 103 -3.25 13.01 21.38
C THR A 103 -2.30 13.34 20.22
N ALA A 104 -2.61 12.84 19.02
CA ALA A 104 -1.80 13.05 17.82
C ALA A 104 -2.05 14.42 17.13
N GLY A 105 -3.10 15.16 17.52
CA GLY A 105 -3.53 16.38 16.84
C GLY A 105 -4.03 16.12 15.40
N LEU A 106 -4.64 14.95 15.16
CA LEU A 106 -5.15 14.54 13.87
C LEU A 106 -6.68 14.57 13.84
N PRO A 107 -7.30 14.86 12.68
CA PRO A 107 -8.73 14.69 12.51
C PRO A 107 -9.11 13.20 12.61
N LEU A 108 -10.31 12.92 13.12
CA LEU A 108 -10.83 11.56 13.21
C LEU A 108 -11.02 10.95 11.81
N PRO A 109 -10.32 9.85 11.48
CA PRO A 109 -10.50 9.16 10.21
C PRO A 109 -11.83 8.40 10.18
N LYS A 110 -12.33 8.08 8.99
CA LYS A 110 -13.43 7.13 8.84
C LYS A 110 -12.95 5.73 9.21
N ILE A 111 -13.81 4.98 9.89
CA ILE A 111 -13.47 3.65 10.43
C ILE A 111 -14.22 2.58 9.65
N TYR A 112 -13.48 1.56 9.20
CA TYR A 112 -14.00 0.45 8.42
C TYR A 112 -13.64 -0.89 9.07
N ILE A 113 -14.53 -1.87 8.92
CA ILE A 113 -14.27 -3.25 9.31
C ILE A 113 -14.21 -4.14 8.07
N ILE A 114 -13.29 -5.09 8.10
CA ILE A 114 -13.09 -6.12 7.09
C ILE A 114 -13.40 -7.45 7.75
N GLU A 115 -14.34 -8.21 7.17
CA GLU A 115 -14.73 -9.53 7.64
C GLU A 115 -13.70 -10.59 7.27
N GLU A 116 -12.56 -10.59 7.99
CA GLU A 116 -11.45 -11.53 7.81
C GLU A 116 -10.90 -11.99 9.16
N LYS A 117 -10.61 -13.30 9.25
CA LYS A 117 -10.11 -13.92 10.49
C LYS A 117 -8.65 -13.61 10.78
N GLN A 118 -7.85 -13.33 9.72
CA GLN A 118 -6.47 -12.94 9.92
C GLN A 118 -6.40 -11.56 10.57
N PRO A 119 -5.72 -11.41 11.72
CA PRO A 119 -5.58 -10.12 12.39
C PRO A 119 -4.72 -9.18 11.52
N ASN A 120 -5.30 -8.05 11.11
CA ASN A 120 -4.59 -7.06 10.30
C ASN A 120 -5.29 -5.69 10.34
N ALA A 121 -4.57 -4.64 9.94
CA ALA A 121 -5.08 -3.29 9.79
C ALA A 121 -4.33 -2.56 8.68
N PHE A 122 -4.90 -1.46 8.19
CA PHE A 122 -4.21 -0.50 7.35
C PHE A 122 -4.86 0.89 7.41
N ALA A 123 -4.06 1.91 7.09
CA ALA A 123 -4.54 3.25 6.83
C ALA A 123 -4.46 3.57 5.33
N THR A 124 -5.46 4.30 4.82
CA THR A 124 -5.51 4.77 3.44
C THR A 124 -6.15 6.15 3.35
N GLY A 125 -5.97 6.83 2.22
CA GLY A 125 -6.55 8.16 2.00
C GLY A 125 -5.59 9.10 1.29
N ARG A 126 -6.14 10.19 0.75
CA ARG A 126 -5.35 11.18 0.01
C ARG A 126 -4.66 12.23 0.91
N ASN A 127 -5.23 12.49 2.08
CA ASN A 127 -4.69 13.41 3.09
C ASN A 127 -5.33 13.14 4.46
N GLN A 128 -4.88 13.83 5.51
CA GLN A 128 -5.36 13.64 6.87
C GLN A 128 -6.88 13.82 7.02
N ASN A 129 -7.48 14.79 6.30
CA ASN A 129 -8.93 15.04 6.35
C ASN A 129 -9.77 13.99 5.60
N HIS A 130 -9.16 13.18 4.76
CA HIS A 130 -9.78 12.11 3.99
C HIS A 130 -9.10 10.76 4.31
N ALA A 131 -8.62 10.62 5.52
CA ALA A 131 -8.01 9.40 6.01
C ALA A 131 -9.07 8.37 6.40
N VAL A 132 -8.71 7.12 6.23
CA VAL A 132 -9.51 5.94 6.58
C VAL A 132 -8.62 4.97 7.32
N ILE A 133 -9.13 4.36 8.38
CA ILE A 133 -8.52 3.21 9.04
C ILE A 133 -9.44 2.02 8.84
N ALA A 134 -8.90 0.91 8.35
CA ALA A 134 -9.59 -0.35 8.21
C ALA A 134 -8.92 -1.42 9.09
N VAL A 135 -9.74 -2.12 9.87
CA VAL A 135 -9.30 -3.21 10.75
C VAL A 135 -10.06 -4.49 10.43
N THR A 136 -9.41 -5.64 10.57
CA THR A 136 -10.11 -6.93 10.40
C THR A 136 -10.87 -7.32 11.67
N SER A 137 -11.98 -8.07 11.51
CA SER A 137 -12.69 -8.66 12.66
C SER A 137 -11.75 -9.53 13.50
N GLY A 138 -10.85 -10.30 12.87
CA GLY A 138 -9.85 -11.10 13.57
C GLY A 138 -8.84 -10.28 14.38
N LEU A 139 -8.55 -9.02 14.02
CA LEU A 139 -7.72 -8.15 14.83
C LEU A 139 -8.44 -7.78 16.14
N LEU A 140 -9.72 -7.39 16.04
CA LEU A 140 -10.53 -7.00 17.19
C LEU A 140 -10.80 -8.16 18.15
N GLU A 141 -10.90 -9.39 17.62
CA GLU A 141 -11.11 -10.60 18.44
C GLU A 141 -9.81 -11.04 19.17
N LYS A 142 -8.65 -10.79 18.57
CA LYS A 142 -7.37 -11.37 19.03
C LYS A 142 -6.57 -10.44 19.92
N LEU A 143 -6.65 -9.14 19.71
CA LEU A 143 -5.85 -8.18 20.44
C LEU A 143 -6.58 -7.65 21.68
N GLU A 144 -5.82 -7.54 22.77
CA GLU A 144 -6.23 -6.79 23.92
C GLU A 144 -6.16 -5.28 23.67
N ARG A 145 -6.85 -4.50 24.49
CA ARG A 145 -6.93 -3.04 24.31
C ARG A 145 -5.57 -2.34 24.17
N PRO A 146 -4.54 -2.58 24.99
CA PRO A 146 -3.24 -1.91 24.83
C PRO A 146 -2.52 -2.29 23.52
N GLU A 147 -2.72 -3.53 23.05
CA GLU A 147 -2.18 -4.04 21.80
C GLU A 147 -2.89 -3.40 20.59
N LEU A 148 -4.21 -3.28 20.67
CA LEU A 148 -5.03 -2.61 19.65
C LEU A 148 -4.68 -1.12 19.57
N GLU A 149 -4.51 -0.44 20.72
CA GLU A 149 -4.03 0.94 20.79
C GLU A 149 -2.65 1.08 20.12
N GLY A 150 -1.74 0.11 20.32
CA GLY A 150 -0.44 0.05 19.64
C GLY A 150 -0.57 -0.02 18.12
N VAL A 151 -1.38 -0.93 17.59
CA VAL A 151 -1.64 -1.06 16.14
C VAL A 151 -2.27 0.21 15.56
N LEU A 152 -3.30 0.73 16.21
CA LEU A 152 -4.01 1.92 15.74
C LEU A 152 -3.14 3.18 15.78
N SER A 153 -2.24 3.28 16.76
CA SER A 153 -1.27 4.39 16.84
C SER A 153 -0.22 4.32 15.73
N HIS A 154 0.20 3.11 15.34
CA HIS A 154 1.05 2.89 14.18
C HIS A 154 0.34 3.35 12.89
N GLU A 155 -0.92 2.95 12.67
CA GLU A 155 -1.71 3.39 11.51
C GLU A 155 -1.92 4.90 11.49
N LEU A 156 -2.21 5.52 12.65
CA LEU A 156 -2.32 6.97 12.77
C LEU A 156 -1.00 7.69 12.47
N SER A 157 0.14 7.06 12.77
CA SER A 157 1.45 7.62 12.43
C SER A 157 1.65 7.70 10.91
N HIS A 158 1.18 6.74 10.15
CA HIS A 158 1.17 6.82 8.68
C HIS A 158 0.30 7.96 8.15
N ILE A 159 -0.83 8.25 8.83
CA ILE A 159 -1.69 9.40 8.49
C ILE A 159 -0.93 10.71 8.77
N GLY A 160 -0.32 10.83 9.94
CA GLY A 160 0.47 12.00 10.34
C GLY A 160 1.64 12.26 9.40
N ASN A 161 2.37 11.22 9.02
CA ASN A 161 3.55 11.26 8.14
C ASN A 161 3.20 11.37 6.64
N LYS A 162 1.90 11.40 6.27
CA LYS A 162 1.42 11.43 4.87
C LYS A 162 1.92 10.26 4.02
N ASP A 163 2.18 9.10 4.63
CA ASP A 163 2.65 7.89 3.95
C ASP A 163 1.53 7.21 3.15
N MET A 164 0.29 7.33 3.61
CA MET A 164 -0.87 6.62 3.07
C MET A 164 -1.15 6.93 1.60
N LEU A 165 -1.01 8.19 1.16
CA LEU A 165 -1.27 8.55 -0.24
C LEU A 165 -0.31 7.84 -1.19
N LEU A 166 0.98 7.81 -0.85
CA LEU A 166 1.99 7.12 -1.64
C LEU A 166 1.67 5.63 -1.77
N GLY A 167 1.39 4.95 -0.64
CA GLY A 167 1.01 3.53 -0.64
C GLY A 167 -0.24 3.27 -1.47
N THR A 168 -1.27 4.08 -1.29
CA THR A 168 -2.55 3.91 -1.97
C THR A 168 -2.45 4.14 -3.49
N VAL A 169 -1.69 5.15 -3.94
CA VAL A 169 -1.42 5.38 -5.37
C VAL A 169 -0.71 4.17 -5.97
N ILE A 170 0.29 3.62 -5.28
CA ILE A 170 1.03 2.46 -5.76
C ILE A 170 0.12 1.22 -5.94
N VAL A 171 -0.88 0.99 -5.06
CA VAL A 171 -1.89 -0.07 -5.26
C VAL A 171 -2.49 0.01 -6.66
N ILE A 172 -2.91 1.22 -7.05
CA ILE A 172 -3.59 1.42 -8.34
C ILE A 172 -2.60 1.23 -9.50
N LEU A 173 -1.38 1.76 -9.38
CA LEU A 173 -0.36 1.60 -10.42
C LEU A 173 -0.01 0.13 -10.65
N ILE A 174 0.16 -0.66 -9.59
CA ILE A 174 0.37 -2.11 -9.68
C ILE A 174 -0.86 -2.78 -10.29
N GLY A 175 -2.06 -2.38 -9.89
CA GLY A 175 -3.32 -2.88 -10.45
C GLY A 175 -3.41 -2.65 -11.96
N VAL A 176 -3.05 -1.48 -12.45
CA VAL A 176 -3.01 -1.16 -13.89
C VAL A 176 -1.98 -2.03 -14.63
N VAL A 177 -0.77 -2.18 -14.07
CA VAL A 177 0.26 -3.08 -14.64
C VAL A 177 -0.26 -4.50 -14.74
N ALA A 178 -0.92 -5.01 -13.70
CA ALA A 178 -1.51 -6.34 -13.68
C ALA A 178 -2.63 -6.50 -14.72
N LEU A 179 -3.50 -5.49 -14.88
CA LEU A 179 -4.55 -5.49 -15.90
C LEU A 179 -3.99 -5.52 -17.32
N ILE A 180 -2.98 -4.69 -17.61
CA ILE A 180 -2.30 -4.67 -18.91
C ILE A 180 -1.67 -6.04 -19.18
N SER A 181 -0.93 -6.60 -18.21
CA SER A 181 -0.32 -7.93 -18.33
C SER A 181 -1.37 -9.03 -18.63
N ASN A 182 -2.47 -9.06 -17.86
CA ASN A 182 -3.55 -10.02 -18.06
C ASN A 182 -4.24 -9.89 -19.43
N TRP A 183 -4.41 -8.67 -19.91
CA TRP A 183 -5.02 -8.40 -21.21
C TRP A 183 -4.14 -8.95 -22.34
N PHE A 184 -2.81 -8.70 -22.28
CA PHE A 184 -1.86 -9.24 -23.24
C PHE A 184 -1.80 -10.79 -23.22
N PHE A 185 -1.81 -11.39 -22.03
CA PHE A 185 -1.89 -12.85 -21.90
C PHE A 185 -3.14 -13.41 -22.57
N ARG A 186 -4.32 -12.83 -22.36
CA ARG A 186 -5.56 -13.28 -22.99
C ARG A 186 -5.53 -13.18 -24.50
N ILE A 187 -5.03 -12.07 -25.05
CA ILE A 187 -4.90 -11.92 -26.52
C ILE A 187 -3.97 -12.98 -27.09
N SER A 188 -2.85 -13.28 -26.44
CA SER A 188 -1.89 -14.30 -26.90
C SER A 188 -2.49 -15.69 -26.93
N PHE A 189 -3.28 -16.07 -25.94
CA PHE A 189 -3.90 -17.40 -25.87
C PHE A 189 -5.14 -17.54 -26.78
N TRP A 190 -5.94 -16.50 -26.93
CA TRP A 190 -7.19 -16.56 -27.69
C TRP A 190 -7.05 -16.03 -29.13
N GLY A 191 -6.06 -15.21 -29.41
CA GLY A 191 -5.80 -14.67 -30.77
C GLY A 191 -5.03 -15.62 -31.68
N GLY A 192 -4.37 -16.64 -31.11
CA GLY A 192 -3.50 -17.57 -31.86
C GLY A 192 -4.20 -18.61 -32.75
N SER A 193 -5.53 -18.77 -32.66
CA SER A 193 -6.24 -19.87 -33.29
C SER A 193 -6.78 -19.60 -34.71
N ARG A 194 -6.61 -18.39 -35.28
CA ARG A 194 -7.30 -18.01 -36.55
C ARG A 194 -6.44 -17.30 -37.61
N ARG A 195 -5.12 -17.39 -37.60
CA ARG A 195 -4.32 -16.80 -38.69
C ARG A 195 -3.33 -17.80 -39.30
N ASN A 196 -3.85 -18.56 -40.24
CA ASN A 196 -3.08 -19.23 -41.28
C ASN A 196 -2.76 -18.19 -42.38
N SER A 197 -1.86 -17.25 -42.12
CA SER A 197 -1.34 -16.35 -43.14
C SER A 197 0.16 -16.12 -42.91
N ARG A 198 0.92 -16.58 -43.88
CA ARG A 198 2.38 -16.47 -44.03
C ARG A 198 2.89 -15.06 -44.31
N ASP A 199 2.22 -14.01 -43.80
CA ASP A 199 2.65 -12.64 -44.06
C ASP A 199 3.03 -11.91 -42.77
N SER A 200 4.28 -11.52 -42.70
CA SER A 200 5.01 -10.53 -41.91
C SER A 200 4.29 -9.82 -40.76
N GLY A 201 3.74 -10.55 -39.79
CA GLY A 201 3.33 -9.96 -38.51
C GLY A 201 4.33 -10.28 -37.41
N ILE A 202 4.79 -9.34 -36.65
CA ILE A 202 5.57 -9.57 -35.42
C ILE A 202 4.82 -10.64 -34.61
N PRO A 203 5.43 -11.78 -34.28
CA PRO A 203 4.75 -12.84 -33.56
C PRO A 203 4.17 -12.27 -32.24
N ILE A 204 2.89 -12.50 -31.98
CA ILE A 204 2.20 -12.05 -30.74
C ILE A 204 3.00 -12.43 -29.48
N LEU A 205 3.68 -13.57 -29.50
CA LEU A 205 4.58 -14.00 -28.43
C LEU A 205 5.78 -13.05 -28.22
N MET A 206 6.28 -12.42 -29.29
CA MET A 206 7.37 -11.45 -29.17
C MET A 206 6.88 -10.16 -28.53
N ILE A 207 5.70 -9.68 -28.91
CA ILE A 207 5.06 -8.52 -28.27
C ILE A 207 4.81 -8.82 -26.79
N LEU A 208 4.28 -10.00 -26.46
CA LEU A 208 4.06 -10.42 -25.07
C LEU A 208 5.37 -10.45 -24.28
N GLY A 209 6.44 -11.00 -24.87
CA GLY A 209 7.77 -11.04 -24.26
C GLY A 209 8.29 -9.63 -23.94
N VAL A 210 8.23 -8.71 -24.90
CA VAL A 210 8.65 -7.32 -24.73
C VAL A 210 7.83 -6.60 -23.65
N VAL A 211 6.50 -6.72 -23.70
CA VAL A 211 5.61 -6.10 -22.72
C VAL A 211 5.89 -6.64 -21.31
N SER A 212 6.02 -7.96 -21.17
CA SER A 212 6.32 -8.57 -19.86
C SER A 212 7.69 -8.17 -19.34
N ALA A 213 8.70 -8.11 -20.21
CA ALA A 213 10.06 -7.68 -19.85
C ALA A 213 10.11 -6.21 -19.36
N VAL A 214 9.22 -5.36 -19.88
CA VAL A 214 9.12 -3.95 -19.46
C VAL A 214 8.25 -3.79 -18.20
N LEU A 215 7.11 -4.47 -18.14
CA LEU A 215 6.16 -4.30 -17.02
C LEU A 215 6.64 -4.94 -15.71
N ALA A 216 7.33 -6.08 -15.75
CA ALA A 216 7.78 -6.76 -14.54
C ALA A 216 8.78 -5.95 -13.70
N PRO A 217 9.84 -5.31 -14.25
CA PRO A 217 10.72 -4.42 -13.49
C PRO A 217 9.99 -3.20 -12.91
N ILE A 218 9.02 -2.65 -13.64
CA ILE A 218 8.22 -1.51 -13.17
C ILE A 218 7.39 -1.92 -11.96
N ALA A 219 6.67 -3.06 -12.05
CA ALA A 219 5.91 -3.58 -10.92
C ALA A 219 6.80 -3.80 -9.70
N ALA A 220 7.97 -4.43 -9.88
CA ALA A 220 8.94 -4.66 -8.81
C ALA A 220 9.44 -3.34 -8.18
N THR A 221 9.74 -2.34 -9.00
CA THR A 221 10.17 -1.01 -8.52
C THR A 221 9.06 -0.30 -7.76
N LEU A 222 7.82 -0.34 -8.26
CA LEU A 222 6.67 0.23 -7.57
C LEU A 222 6.49 -0.40 -6.18
N ILE A 223 6.61 -1.72 -6.08
CA ILE A 223 6.52 -2.45 -4.81
C ILE A 223 7.62 -2.02 -3.85
N GLN A 224 8.87 -1.91 -4.32
CA GLN A 224 9.99 -1.44 -3.48
C GLN A 224 9.78 0.00 -3.00
N LEU A 225 9.17 0.86 -3.82
CA LEU A 225 8.86 2.25 -3.45
C LEU A 225 7.68 2.34 -2.47
N ALA A 226 6.72 1.42 -2.55
CA ALA A 226 5.60 1.35 -1.62
C ALA A 226 6.07 1.18 -0.19
N VAL A 227 7.12 0.39 0.01
CA VAL A 227 7.60 0.03 1.33
C VAL A 227 9.01 0.54 1.57
N SER A 228 9.15 1.31 2.61
CA SER A 228 10.42 1.75 3.12
C SER A 228 10.57 1.28 4.56
N ARG A 229 11.55 0.42 4.82
CA ARG A 229 11.87 -0.03 6.20
C ARG A 229 11.99 1.16 7.17
N LYS A 230 12.58 2.27 6.70
CA LYS A 230 12.70 3.50 7.52
C LYS A 230 11.35 4.09 7.91
N ARG A 231 10.35 4.03 7.01
CA ARG A 231 8.98 4.52 7.32
C ARG A 231 8.30 3.65 8.35
N GLU A 232 8.46 2.33 8.25
CA GLU A 232 7.89 1.39 9.22
C GLU A 232 8.47 1.60 10.63
N PHE A 233 9.80 1.67 10.76
CA PHE A 233 10.43 1.96 12.04
C PHE A 233 10.06 3.36 12.57
N LEU A 234 9.87 4.34 11.69
CA LEU A 234 9.40 5.66 12.10
C LEU A 234 7.94 5.61 12.58
N ALA A 235 7.07 4.84 11.92
CA ALA A 235 5.69 4.66 12.34
C ALA A 235 5.60 3.88 13.66
N ASP A 236 6.44 2.85 13.84
CA ASP A 236 6.56 2.12 15.10
C ASP A 236 6.98 3.05 16.26
N ALA A 237 8.03 3.83 16.04
CA ALA A 237 8.53 4.77 17.06
C ALA A 237 7.51 5.87 17.37
N SER A 238 6.87 6.45 16.34
CA SER A 238 5.84 7.48 16.51
C SER A 238 4.61 6.94 17.23
N GLY A 239 4.18 5.72 16.87
CA GLY A 239 3.06 5.03 17.51
C GLY A 239 3.36 4.69 18.98
N ALA A 240 4.57 4.22 19.26
CA ALA A 240 5.02 3.94 20.62
C ALA A 240 5.08 5.21 21.49
N LEU A 241 5.55 6.32 20.92
CA LEU A 241 5.54 7.63 21.60
C LEU A 241 4.12 8.14 21.87
N LEU A 242 3.18 7.90 20.93
CA LEU A 242 1.79 8.33 21.07
C LEU A 242 1.07 7.62 22.21
N THR A 243 1.32 6.31 22.36
CA THR A 243 0.75 5.49 23.44
C THR A 243 1.56 5.54 24.74
N ARG A 244 2.83 5.94 24.66
CA ARG A 244 3.84 5.80 25.73
C ARG A 244 3.97 4.35 26.24
N TYR A 245 3.64 3.39 25.38
CA TYR A 245 3.66 1.98 25.72
C TYR A 245 4.10 1.11 24.51
N PRO A 246 5.41 1.07 24.19
CA PRO A 246 5.95 0.31 23.06
C PRO A 246 5.66 -1.18 23.13
N GLU A 247 5.58 -1.76 24.35
CA GLU A 247 5.28 -3.19 24.54
C GLU A 247 3.89 -3.56 24.01
N GLY A 248 2.93 -2.64 23.99
CA GLY A 248 1.61 -2.87 23.38
C GLY A 248 1.71 -3.24 21.91
N LEU A 249 2.42 -2.43 21.12
CA LEU A 249 2.65 -2.72 19.71
C LEU A 249 3.54 -3.96 19.51
N ALA A 250 4.56 -4.16 20.34
CA ALA A 250 5.42 -5.34 20.28
C ALA A 250 4.62 -6.64 20.44
N ARG A 251 3.78 -6.74 21.48
CA ARG A 251 2.88 -7.89 21.70
C ARG A 251 1.85 -8.07 20.59
N ALA A 252 1.29 -6.97 20.08
CA ALA A 252 0.40 -7.02 18.93
C ALA A 252 1.07 -7.68 17.73
N LEU A 253 2.29 -7.24 17.39
CA LEU A 253 3.08 -7.80 16.28
C LEU A 253 3.39 -9.29 16.50
N GLU A 254 3.70 -9.72 17.74
CA GLU A 254 3.88 -11.13 18.07
C GLU A 254 2.60 -11.94 17.79
N LYS A 255 1.45 -11.50 18.30
CA LYS A 255 0.17 -12.18 18.09
C LYS A 255 -0.25 -12.21 16.61
N ILE A 256 -0.05 -11.10 15.88
CA ILE A 256 -0.36 -10.99 14.45
C ILE A 256 0.56 -11.92 13.64
N SER A 257 1.87 -11.95 13.94
CA SER A 257 2.82 -12.78 13.19
C SER A 257 2.65 -14.27 13.45
N ALA A 258 2.24 -14.66 14.65
CA ALA A 258 1.97 -16.05 15.03
C ALA A 258 0.67 -16.60 14.42
N ASP A 259 -0.22 -15.75 13.94
CA ASP A 259 -1.51 -16.16 13.35
C ASP A 259 -1.29 -16.92 12.03
N GLN A 260 -1.98 -18.06 11.87
CA GLN A 260 -1.88 -18.93 10.70
C GLN A 260 -3.05 -18.76 9.71
N ASN A 261 -4.04 -17.94 10.04
CA ASN A 261 -5.14 -17.69 9.14
C ASN A 261 -4.65 -17.01 7.86
N GLN A 262 -5.24 -17.38 6.73
CA GLN A 262 -4.95 -16.74 5.44
C GLN A 262 -6.02 -15.70 5.14
N MET A 263 -5.61 -14.54 4.68
CA MET A 263 -6.54 -13.52 4.21
C MET A 263 -7.01 -13.84 2.81
N LYS A 264 -8.33 -14.05 2.65
CA LYS A 264 -8.94 -14.44 1.37
C LYS A 264 -9.03 -13.30 0.38
N ILE A 265 -9.16 -12.07 0.88
CA ILE A 265 -9.33 -10.86 0.06
C ILE A 265 -8.01 -10.18 -0.31
N ALA A 266 -6.89 -10.60 0.28
CA ALA A 266 -5.60 -10.00 -0.01
C ALA A 266 -5.18 -10.25 -1.46
N SER A 267 -4.78 -9.19 -2.14
CA SER A 267 -4.17 -9.23 -3.46
C SER A 267 -2.70 -8.78 -3.39
N THR A 268 -1.92 -9.12 -4.40
CA THR A 268 -0.54 -8.65 -4.51
C THR A 268 -0.44 -7.14 -4.51
N SER A 269 -1.43 -6.44 -5.06
CA SER A 269 -1.44 -4.97 -5.09
C SER A 269 -1.76 -4.34 -3.73
N THR A 270 -2.59 -4.98 -2.88
CA THR A 270 -2.98 -4.44 -1.57
C THR A 270 -2.11 -4.92 -0.42
N ALA A 271 -1.31 -5.96 -0.62
CA ALA A 271 -0.57 -6.65 0.45
C ALA A 271 0.36 -5.72 1.26
N HIS A 272 0.93 -4.71 0.61
CA HIS A 272 1.87 -3.79 1.25
C HIS A 272 1.20 -2.70 2.11
N LEU A 273 -0.12 -2.60 2.08
CA LEU A 273 -0.86 -1.66 2.95
C LEU A 273 -1.02 -2.20 4.36
N PHE A 274 -1.10 -3.52 4.52
CA PHE A 274 -1.39 -4.15 5.79
C PHE A 274 -0.19 -4.10 6.75
N ILE A 275 -0.41 -3.93 8.05
CA ILE A 275 0.64 -3.87 9.08
C ILE A 275 1.52 -5.13 9.12
N ALA A 276 0.98 -6.27 8.68
CA ALA A 276 1.71 -7.52 8.52
C ALA A 276 1.33 -8.21 7.22
N SER A 277 2.26 -9.00 6.66
CA SER A 277 2.02 -9.71 5.41
C SER A 277 0.73 -10.54 5.47
N PRO A 278 -0.20 -10.34 4.52
CA PRO A 278 -1.43 -11.13 4.48
C PRO A 278 -1.21 -12.55 3.91
N PHE A 279 -0.03 -12.83 3.34
CA PHE A 279 0.30 -14.14 2.77
C PHE A 279 0.90 -15.06 3.80
N ARG A 280 0.36 -16.28 3.93
CA ARG A 280 0.79 -17.30 4.88
C ARG A 280 1.03 -18.64 4.17
N GLY A 281 1.78 -19.54 4.80
CA GLY A 281 1.99 -20.91 4.34
C GLY A 281 2.66 -21.01 2.96
N LYS A 282 2.08 -21.82 2.04
CA LYS A 282 2.64 -22.02 0.71
C LYS A 282 2.70 -20.76 -0.15
N GLN A 283 1.77 -19.81 0.06
CA GLN A 283 1.77 -18.54 -0.68
C GLN A 283 2.98 -17.67 -0.34
N SER A 284 3.45 -17.69 0.92
CA SER A 284 4.63 -16.90 1.34
C SER A 284 5.95 -17.42 0.75
N ARG A 285 5.99 -18.68 0.27
CA ARG A 285 7.18 -19.31 -0.29
C ARG A 285 7.41 -19.00 -1.76
N SER A 286 6.40 -18.47 -2.47
CA SER A 286 6.57 -18.12 -3.87
C SER A 286 7.58 -17.00 -4.05
N TRP A 287 8.39 -17.03 -5.12
CA TRP A 287 9.32 -15.94 -5.45
C TRP A 287 8.60 -14.59 -5.54
N PHE A 288 7.40 -14.59 -6.12
CA PHE A 288 6.55 -13.40 -6.17
C PHE A 288 6.17 -12.91 -4.77
N ALA A 289 5.75 -13.78 -3.84
CA ALA A 289 5.39 -13.38 -2.49
C ALA A 289 6.57 -12.73 -1.74
N LYS A 290 7.80 -13.20 -1.99
CA LYS A 290 9.01 -12.59 -1.40
C LYS A 290 9.26 -11.15 -1.88
N LEU A 291 8.92 -10.82 -3.12
CA LEU A 291 8.98 -9.44 -3.62
C LEU A 291 7.98 -8.52 -2.91
N PHE A 292 6.87 -9.09 -2.43
CA PHE A 292 5.80 -8.38 -1.70
C PHE A 292 5.94 -8.48 -0.17
N MET A 293 6.98 -9.15 0.34
CA MET A 293 7.36 -9.10 1.76
C MET A 293 8.11 -7.80 2.04
N THR A 294 7.35 -6.77 2.23
CA THR A 294 7.76 -5.38 2.11
C THR A 294 8.02 -4.73 3.47
N HIS A 295 7.47 -5.28 4.55
CA HIS A 295 7.77 -4.83 5.90
C HIS A 295 9.12 -5.37 6.40
N PRO A 296 9.81 -4.65 7.31
CA PRO A 296 10.93 -5.22 8.04
C PRO A 296 10.53 -6.53 8.72
N PRO A 297 11.45 -7.46 8.94
CA PRO A 297 11.18 -8.64 9.73
C PRO A 297 10.52 -8.26 11.06
N THR A 298 9.44 -8.96 11.42
CA THR A 298 8.66 -8.64 12.62
C THR A 298 9.53 -8.67 13.88
N GLU A 299 10.50 -9.58 13.91
CA GLU A 299 11.46 -9.73 15.00
C GLU A 299 12.34 -8.48 15.17
N GLU A 300 12.74 -7.84 14.07
CA GLU A 300 13.52 -6.59 14.11
C GLU A 300 12.69 -5.44 14.67
N ARG A 301 11.40 -5.34 14.26
CA ARG A 301 10.46 -4.33 14.77
C ARG A 301 10.23 -4.52 16.27
N ILE A 302 9.92 -5.75 16.70
CA ILE A 302 9.69 -6.09 18.11
C ILE A 302 10.92 -5.75 18.97
N ARG A 303 12.12 -6.10 18.50
CA ARG A 303 13.35 -5.77 19.19
C ARG A 303 13.52 -4.26 19.34
N ALA A 304 13.37 -3.51 18.24
CA ALA A 304 13.50 -2.06 18.26
C ALA A 304 12.49 -1.39 19.21
N LEU A 305 11.24 -1.89 19.27
CA LEU A 305 10.22 -1.40 20.20
C LEU A 305 10.59 -1.66 21.66
N ARG A 306 11.12 -2.85 21.98
CA ARG A 306 11.53 -3.22 23.35
C ARG A 306 12.82 -2.52 23.83
N GLU A 307 13.64 -2.08 22.90
CA GLU A 307 14.85 -1.30 23.20
C GLU A 307 14.56 0.21 23.35
N MET A 308 13.31 0.65 23.11
CA MET A 308 12.93 2.06 23.29
C MET A 308 12.80 2.41 24.77
N GLU A 309 13.57 3.40 25.20
CA GLU A 309 13.40 4.09 26.50
C GLU A 309 12.40 5.25 26.31
N ILE A 310 11.20 5.14 26.93
CA ILE A 310 10.15 6.17 26.86
C ILE A 310 9.75 6.59 28.27
#